data_d77cd2b00f780d3705b2f611a15faa0f
#
_entry.id   d77cd2b00f780d3705b2f611a15faa0f
#
_cell.length_a   1.000
_cell.length_b   1.000
_cell.length_c   1.000
_cell.angle_alpha   90.00
_cell.angle_beta   90.00
_cell.angle_gamma   90.00
#
_symmetry.space_group_name_H-M   'P 1'
#
loop_
_entity.id
_entity.type
_entity.pdbx_description
1 polymer ?
#
loop_
_entity_poly.entity_id
_entity_poly.type
_entity_poly.pdbx_seq_one_letter_code
_entity_poly.pdbx_strand_id
1 'polypeptide(L)'
;GSEMCIRDSDYSEGIKILEEAVKSGQKFEYPVSWGMDLASEHERYLVEHHFKKPVIMYNYPKEIKAFYMKINEDGKTVQGTDVLFPQIGEIIGGSVREESYEKLLSEIERRHIPMKDMWWYLDTRKFGSCPHGGFGLGFERLILFVTGMQNIRDVIPFPRTPKCAEF
;
A
#
# COMPACT_ATOMS: atom_id res chain seq x y z
N GLY A 1 -22.65 -18.80 -7.35
CA GLY A 1 -21.80 -17.87 -6.64
C GLY A 1 -20.47 -17.74 -7.36
N SER A 2 -20.06 -16.52 -7.78
CA SER A 2 -18.72 -16.35 -8.32
C SER A 2 -17.75 -16.46 -7.13
N GLU A 3 -16.93 -17.49 -7.11
CA GLU A 3 -15.78 -17.54 -6.23
C GLU A 3 -14.83 -16.42 -6.64
N MET A 4 -14.74 -15.38 -5.83
CA MET A 4 -13.78 -14.32 -6.01
C MET A 4 -12.42 -14.85 -5.54
N CYS A 5 -11.73 -15.58 -6.43
CA CYS A 5 -10.38 -16.03 -6.16
C CYS A 5 -9.46 -14.83 -6.12
N ILE A 6 -8.97 -14.47 -4.94
CA ILE A 6 -7.92 -13.47 -4.74
C ILE A 6 -6.60 -14.08 -5.22
N ARG A 7 -5.77 -13.28 -5.90
CA ARG A 7 -4.42 -13.68 -6.34
C ARG A 7 -3.38 -13.00 -5.46
N ASP A 8 -2.44 -13.77 -4.94
CA ASP A 8 -1.25 -13.25 -4.31
C ASP A 8 -0.18 -12.96 -5.37
N SER A 9 0.46 -11.82 -5.30
CA SER A 9 1.56 -11.43 -6.19
C SER A 9 2.64 -10.66 -5.43
N ASP A 10 3.88 -11.04 -5.62
CA ASP A 10 5.03 -10.26 -5.14
C ASP A 10 5.13 -8.95 -5.93
N TYR A 11 5.53 -7.86 -5.25
CA TYR A 11 5.74 -6.58 -5.91
C TYR A 11 6.69 -6.68 -7.11
N SER A 12 7.76 -7.46 -6.99
CA SER A 12 8.73 -7.64 -8.08
C SER A 12 8.12 -8.39 -9.28
N GLU A 13 7.18 -9.31 -9.05
CA GLU A 13 6.38 -9.94 -10.11
C GLU A 13 5.49 -8.89 -10.79
N GLY A 14 4.80 -8.07 -10.02
CA GLY A 14 3.96 -7.00 -10.54
C GLY A 14 4.73 -6.02 -11.42
N ILE A 15 5.93 -5.60 -11.00
CA ILE A 15 6.79 -4.74 -11.82
C ILE A 15 7.20 -5.40 -13.13
N LYS A 16 7.60 -6.68 -13.12
CA LYS A 16 7.94 -7.40 -14.37
C LYS A 16 6.77 -7.44 -15.35
N ILE A 17 5.56 -7.69 -14.85
CA ILE A 17 4.34 -7.68 -15.67
C ILE A 17 4.13 -6.31 -16.32
N LEU A 18 4.30 -5.23 -15.55
CA LEU A 18 4.16 -3.86 -16.07
C LEU A 18 5.27 -3.51 -17.08
N GLU A 19 6.52 -3.93 -16.85
CA GLU A 19 7.63 -3.74 -17.81
C GLU A 19 7.38 -4.49 -19.13
N GLU A 20 6.84 -5.71 -19.06
CA GLU A 20 6.45 -6.49 -20.24
C GLU A 20 5.30 -5.82 -21.00
N ALA A 21 4.32 -5.25 -20.27
CA ALA A 21 3.25 -4.50 -20.88
C ALA A 21 3.79 -3.26 -21.65
N VAL A 22 4.73 -2.52 -21.07
CA VAL A 22 5.38 -1.38 -21.73
C VAL A 22 6.11 -1.83 -23.00
N LYS A 23 6.87 -2.94 -22.94
CA LYS A 23 7.55 -3.53 -24.12
C LYS A 23 6.56 -3.94 -25.21
N SER A 24 5.36 -4.35 -24.83
CA SER A 24 4.28 -4.74 -25.74
C SER A 24 3.45 -3.56 -26.27
N GLY A 25 3.84 -2.32 -25.92
CA GLY A 25 3.22 -1.10 -26.45
C GLY A 25 2.19 -0.43 -25.52
N GLN A 26 1.99 -0.95 -24.30
CA GLN A 26 1.19 -0.26 -23.29
C GLN A 26 1.88 1.05 -22.89
N LYS A 27 1.11 2.13 -22.84
CA LYS A 27 1.60 3.44 -22.40
C LYS A 27 1.04 3.72 -21.01
N PHE A 28 1.92 4.11 -20.11
CA PHE A 28 1.58 4.65 -18.78
C PHE A 28 2.03 6.11 -18.71
N GLU A 29 1.37 6.90 -17.90
CA GLU A 29 1.74 8.29 -17.63
C GLU A 29 3.05 8.34 -16.82
N TYR A 30 3.20 7.43 -15.87
CA TYR A 30 4.38 7.31 -15.00
C TYR A 30 5.28 6.14 -15.46
N PRO A 31 6.61 6.31 -15.44
CA PRO A 31 7.53 5.27 -15.86
C PRO A 31 7.50 4.06 -14.91
N VAL A 32 7.70 2.87 -15.48
CA VAL A 32 7.75 1.63 -14.72
C VAL A 32 9.20 1.24 -14.46
N SER A 33 9.55 1.07 -13.19
CA SER A 33 10.84 0.54 -12.76
C SER A 33 10.75 -0.02 -11.34
N TRP A 34 11.61 -0.99 -11.02
CA TRP A 34 11.65 -1.54 -9.66
C TRP A 34 12.05 -0.46 -8.63
N GLY A 35 11.32 -0.41 -7.52
CA GLY A 35 11.53 0.59 -6.45
C GLY A 35 10.61 1.80 -6.55
N MET A 36 9.82 1.93 -7.62
CA MET A 36 8.83 2.98 -7.75
C MET A 36 7.58 2.71 -6.90
N ASP A 37 6.92 3.75 -6.43
CA ASP A 37 5.57 3.64 -5.90
C ASP A 37 4.56 3.44 -7.04
N LEU A 38 3.64 2.49 -6.88
CA LEU A 38 2.64 2.19 -7.91
C LEU A 38 1.61 3.31 -7.98
N ALA A 39 1.48 3.93 -9.14
CA ALA A 39 0.36 4.82 -9.41
C ALA A 39 -0.93 4.02 -9.65
N SER A 40 -2.09 4.66 -9.48
CA SER A 40 -3.39 4.02 -9.67
C SER A 40 -3.55 3.36 -11.06
N GLU A 41 -2.92 3.89 -12.09
CA GLU A 41 -2.94 3.30 -13.44
C GLU A 41 -2.23 1.95 -13.49
N HIS A 42 -1.11 1.79 -12.73
CA HIS A 42 -0.36 0.54 -12.64
C HIS A 42 -1.15 -0.53 -11.87
N GLU A 43 -1.71 -0.14 -10.72
CA GLU A 43 -2.54 -1.01 -9.91
C GLU A 43 -3.76 -1.52 -10.70
N ARG A 44 -4.47 -0.61 -11.37
CA ARG A 44 -5.62 -0.95 -12.20
C ARG A 44 -5.25 -1.85 -13.37
N TYR A 45 -4.12 -1.60 -14.03
CA TYR A 45 -3.65 -2.48 -15.10
C TYR A 45 -3.45 -3.91 -14.60
N LEU A 46 -2.81 -4.09 -13.45
CA LEU A 46 -2.60 -5.41 -12.86
C LEU A 46 -3.92 -6.14 -12.58
N VAL A 47 -4.88 -5.48 -11.93
CA VAL A 47 -6.13 -6.12 -11.52
C VAL A 47 -7.16 -6.22 -12.63
N GLU A 48 -7.18 -5.32 -13.62
CA GLU A 48 -8.20 -5.28 -14.68
C GLU A 48 -7.75 -5.99 -15.96
N HIS A 49 -6.48 -5.86 -16.33
CA HIS A 49 -5.97 -6.36 -17.61
C HIS A 49 -5.19 -7.65 -17.48
N HIS A 50 -4.30 -7.75 -16.50
CA HIS A 50 -3.46 -8.93 -16.33
C HIS A 50 -4.14 -10.03 -15.52
N PHE A 51 -4.39 -9.80 -14.22
CA PHE A 51 -4.97 -10.83 -13.34
C PHE A 51 -6.50 -11.00 -13.51
N LYS A 52 -7.20 -9.94 -13.88
CA LYS A 52 -8.67 -9.87 -14.05
C LYS A 52 -9.43 -10.29 -12.79
N LYS A 53 -8.90 -9.93 -11.63
CA LYS A 53 -9.41 -10.23 -10.30
C LYS A 53 -8.72 -9.36 -9.23
N PRO A 54 -9.27 -9.29 -8.00
CA PRO A 54 -8.56 -8.69 -6.89
C PRO A 54 -7.20 -9.37 -6.63
N VAL A 55 -6.21 -8.55 -6.24
CA VAL A 55 -4.83 -8.98 -6.01
C VAL A 55 -4.37 -8.54 -4.63
N ILE A 56 -3.74 -9.44 -3.88
CA ILE A 56 -2.96 -9.10 -2.70
C ILE A 56 -1.51 -8.96 -3.14
N MET A 57 -1.00 -7.74 -3.14
CA MET A 57 0.39 -7.46 -3.47
C MET A 57 1.21 -7.26 -2.20
N TYR A 58 2.38 -7.90 -2.12
CA TYR A 58 3.23 -7.89 -0.92
C TYR A 58 4.71 -7.74 -1.26
N ASN A 59 5.58 -7.64 -0.24
CA ASN A 59 7.03 -7.45 -0.37
C ASN A 59 7.42 -6.19 -1.14
N TYR A 60 6.81 -5.07 -0.79
CA TYR A 60 7.18 -3.78 -1.36
C TYR A 60 8.59 -3.34 -0.97
N PRO A 61 9.27 -2.55 -1.82
CA PRO A 61 10.52 -1.92 -1.45
C PRO A 61 10.40 -1.06 -0.20
N LYS A 62 11.35 -1.18 0.74
CA LYS A 62 11.31 -0.45 2.02
C LYS A 62 11.33 1.07 1.85
N GLU A 63 11.92 1.57 0.76
CA GLU A 63 12.08 3.00 0.53
C GLU A 63 10.76 3.72 0.23
N ILE A 64 9.77 3.00 -0.32
CA ILE A 64 8.47 3.57 -0.67
C ILE A 64 7.38 3.28 0.37
N LYS A 65 7.69 2.51 1.42
CA LYS A 65 6.73 2.16 2.48
C LYS A 65 7.12 2.80 3.82
N ALA A 66 6.23 2.75 4.79
CA ALA A 66 6.39 3.42 6.07
C ALA A 66 7.52 2.81 6.93
N PHE A 67 8.19 3.65 7.72
CA PHE A 67 9.35 3.30 8.54
C PHE A 67 9.10 2.20 9.57
N TYR A 68 7.85 2.03 9.99
CA TYR A 68 7.45 1.09 11.04
C TYR A 68 7.17 -0.33 10.51
N MET A 69 7.25 -0.55 9.21
CA MET A 69 7.03 -1.87 8.62
C MET A 69 8.24 -2.76 8.84
N LYS A 70 7.99 -4.01 9.21
CA LYS A 70 9.06 -5.00 9.41
C LYS A 70 9.79 -5.27 8.11
N ILE A 71 11.11 -5.10 8.13
CA ILE A 71 11.97 -5.37 6.97
C ILE A 71 12.15 -6.89 6.83
N ASN A 72 12.08 -7.39 5.61
CA ASN A 72 12.37 -8.77 5.27
C ASN A 72 13.86 -9.11 5.43
N GLU A 73 14.20 -10.40 5.44
CA GLU A 73 15.58 -10.87 5.57
C GLU A 73 16.50 -10.39 4.43
N ASP A 74 15.94 -10.05 3.28
CA ASP A 74 16.67 -9.49 2.13
C ASP A 74 17.22 -8.07 2.37
N GLY A 75 16.77 -7.40 3.45
CA GLY A 75 17.13 -6.04 3.80
C GLY A 75 16.63 -4.95 2.84
N LYS A 76 15.87 -5.32 1.81
CA LYS A 76 15.41 -4.44 0.72
C LYS A 76 13.90 -4.24 0.69
N THR A 77 13.15 -5.25 1.09
CA THR A 77 11.69 -5.24 1.07
C THR A 77 11.11 -5.27 2.47
N VAL A 78 9.82 -4.98 2.60
CA VAL A 78 9.09 -4.99 3.87
C VAL A 78 7.93 -5.97 3.83
N GLN A 79 7.51 -6.46 5.00
CA GLN A 79 6.31 -7.27 5.20
C GLN A 79 5.06 -6.37 5.16
N GLY A 80 4.95 -5.62 4.06
CA GLY A 80 3.81 -4.79 3.73
C GLY A 80 2.94 -5.47 2.68
N THR A 81 1.64 -5.18 2.72
CA THR A 81 0.68 -5.73 1.77
C THR A 81 -0.39 -4.70 1.45
N ASP A 82 -0.77 -4.66 0.18
CA ASP A 82 -1.91 -3.88 -0.30
C ASP A 82 -2.88 -4.82 -1.01
N VAL A 83 -4.18 -4.61 -0.80
CA VAL A 83 -5.22 -5.34 -1.50
C VAL A 83 -5.82 -4.44 -2.56
N LEU A 84 -5.61 -4.82 -3.81
CA LEU A 84 -5.99 -4.07 -4.99
C LEU A 84 -7.28 -4.62 -5.59
N PHE A 85 -8.22 -3.74 -5.89
CA PHE A 85 -9.50 -4.08 -6.50
C PHE A 85 -9.66 -3.43 -7.87
N PRO A 86 -10.34 -4.11 -8.83
CA PRO A 86 -10.69 -3.51 -10.10
C PRO A 86 -11.45 -2.19 -9.92
N GLN A 87 -11.22 -1.21 -10.77
CA GLN A 87 -11.81 0.13 -10.81
C GLN A 87 -11.35 1.09 -9.68
N ILE A 88 -10.87 0.54 -8.55
CA ILE A 88 -10.52 1.32 -7.36
C ILE A 88 -9.00 1.41 -7.17
N GLY A 89 -8.25 0.32 -7.39
CA GLY A 89 -6.88 0.18 -6.94
C GLY A 89 -6.81 -0.29 -5.48
N GLU A 90 -5.91 0.25 -4.68
CA GLU A 90 -5.78 -0.11 -3.27
C GLU A 90 -7.05 0.22 -2.47
N ILE A 91 -7.62 -0.80 -1.82
CA ILE A 91 -8.70 -0.66 -0.83
C ILE A 91 -8.18 -0.87 0.59
N ILE A 92 -7.26 -1.82 0.77
CA ILE A 92 -6.67 -2.18 2.06
C ILE A 92 -5.17 -2.06 1.95
N GLY A 93 -4.56 -1.40 2.92
CA GLY A 93 -3.11 -1.40 3.12
C GLY A 93 -2.78 -1.91 4.51
N GLY A 94 -1.78 -2.77 4.64
CA GLY A 94 -1.39 -3.37 5.90
C GLY A 94 0.07 -3.76 5.98
N SER A 95 0.52 -4.12 7.16
CA SER A 95 1.87 -4.67 7.35
C SER A 95 2.02 -5.40 8.68
N VAL A 96 3.03 -6.27 8.74
CA VAL A 96 3.66 -6.63 9.99
C VAL A 96 4.47 -5.43 10.48
N ARG A 97 4.40 -5.12 11.77
CA ARG A 97 5.13 -4.01 12.40
C ARG A 97 6.50 -4.48 12.89
N GLU A 98 7.49 -3.58 12.84
CA GLU A 98 8.77 -3.87 13.45
C GLU A 98 8.62 -3.90 14.98
N GLU A 99 8.94 -5.05 15.58
CA GLU A 99 8.86 -5.28 17.01
C GLU A 99 10.16 -5.01 17.76
N SER A 100 11.30 -4.96 17.07
CA SER A 100 12.61 -4.63 17.66
C SER A 100 12.77 -3.13 17.83
N TYR A 101 13.07 -2.72 19.08
CA TYR A 101 13.39 -1.33 19.40
C TYR A 101 14.58 -0.81 18.57
N GLU A 102 15.66 -1.58 18.49
CA GLU A 102 16.90 -1.19 17.82
C GLU A 102 16.70 -1.02 16.31
N LYS A 103 15.96 -1.96 15.69
CA LYS A 103 15.67 -1.89 14.26
C LYS A 103 14.75 -0.71 13.92
N LEU A 104 13.73 -0.48 14.74
CA LEU A 104 12.82 0.64 14.57
C LEU A 104 13.54 1.98 14.74
N LEU A 105 14.40 2.10 15.77
CA LEU A 105 15.22 3.28 16.00
C LEU A 105 16.13 3.56 14.81
N SER A 106 16.83 2.53 14.30
CA SER A 106 17.71 2.65 13.13
C SER A 106 16.97 3.18 11.89
N GLU A 107 15.72 2.73 11.64
CA GLU A 107 14.93 3.24 10.52
C GLU A 107 14.46 4.69 10.72
N ILE A 108 14.11 5.08 11.95
CA ILE A 108 13.76 6.46 12.28
C ILE A 108 14.96 7.39 12.03
N GLU A 109 16.15 7.01 12.50
CA GLU A 109 17.39 7.75 12.31
C GLU A 109 17.79 7.84 10.83
N ARG A 110 17.77 6.72 10.12
CA ARG A 110 18.06 6.65 8.68
C ARG A 110 17.18 7.58 7.85
N ARG A 111 15.93 7.73 8.23
CA ARG A 111 14.95 8.59 7.54
C ARG A 111 14.91 10.01 8.07
N HIS A 112 15.80 10.37 9.02
CA HIS A 112 15.86 11.70 9.65
C HIS A 112 14.54 12.16 10.27
N ILE A 113 13.74 11.19 10.82
CA ILE A 113 12.48 11.51 11.49
C ILE A 113 12.82 12.11 12.88
N PRO A 114 12.24 13.27 13.24
CA PRO A 114 12.55 13.91 14.52
C PRO A 114 12.16 13.02 15.72
N MET A 115 13.12 12.68 16.56
CA MET A 115 12.91 11.81 17.72
C MET A 115 11.87 12.35 18.70
N LYS A 116 11.77 13.69 18.83
CA LYS A 116 10.78 14.36 19.70
C LYS A 116 9.33 13.96 19.36
N ASP A 117 9.09 13.53 18.12
CA ASP A 117 7.75 13.18 17.64
C ASP A 117 7.50 11.66 17.72
N MET A 118 8.57 10.85 17.96
CA MET A 118 8.53 9.39 17.89
C MET A 118 8.86 8.65 19.20
N TRP A 119 9.26 9.36 20.27
CA TRP A 119 9.68 8.75 21.53
C TRP A 119 8.61 7.79 22.11
N TRP A 120 7.34 8.22 22.10
CA TRP A 120 6.21 7.43 22.61
C TRP A 120 5.98 6.13 21.79
N TYR A 121 6.25 6.20 20.50
CA TYR A 121 6.12 5.03 19.61
C TYR A 121 7.25 4.02 19.84
N LEU A 122 8.46 4.50 20.09
CA LEU A 122 9.59 3.67 20.49
C LEU A 122 9.38 3.02 21.86
N ASP A 123 8.78 3.73 22.81
CA ASP A 123 8.49 3.19 24.14
C ASP A 123 7.56 1.98 24.10
N THR A 124 6.71 1.86 23.08
CA THR A 124 5.88 0.66 22.88
C THR A 124 6.70 -0.61 22.56
N ARG A 125 7.99 -0.48 22.25
CA ARG A 125 8.94 -1.60 22.07
C ARG A 125 9.93 -1.73 23.20
N LYS A 126 10.25 -0.62 23.86
CA LYS A 126 11.24 -0.56 24.95
C LYS A 126 10.84 -1.34 26.19
N PHE A 127 9.57 -1.31 26.52
CA PHE A 127 9.03 -1.95 27.74
C PHE A 127 8.43 -3.33 27.49
N GLY A 128 8.74 -3.96 26.39
CA GLY A 128 8.25 -5.25 25.96
C GLY A 128 7.44 -5.13 24.67
N SER A 129 7.62 -6.10 23.80
CA SER A 129 6.96 -6.15 22.51
C SER A 129 6.61 -7.60 22.14
N CYS A 130 5.71 -7.74 21.19
CA CYS A 130 5.38 -9.03 20.58
C CYS A 130 5.21 -8.84 19.08
N PRO A 131 5.30 -9.90 18.26
CA PRO A 131 4.92 -9.84 16.86
C PRO A 131 3.49 -9.33 16.71
N HIS A 132 3.32 -8.27 15.92
CA HIS A 132 2.01 -7.68 15.67
C HIS A 132 1.94 -7.09 14.27
N GLY A 133 0.73 -6.92 13.79
CA GLY A 133 0.44 -6.30 12.50
C GLY A 133 -0.82 -5.48 12.58
N GLY A 134 -1.12 -4.82 11.48
CA GLY A 134 -2.34 -4.06 11.35
C GLY A 134 -2.62 -3.69 9.90
N PHE A 135 -3.86 -3.37 9.62
CA PHE A 135 -4.30 -2.91 8.31
C PHE A 135 -5.29 -1.77 8.45
N GLY A 136 -5.37 -0.96 7.41
CA GLY A 136 -6.42 0.04 7.23
C GLY A 136 -7.26 -0.30 6.00
N LEU A 137 -8.57 -0.14 6.10
CA LEU A 137 -9.49 -0.26 4.99
C LEU A 137 -10.09 1.11 4.69
N GLY A 138 -9.94 1.56 3.44
CA GLY A 138 -10.59 2.76 2.94
C GLY A 138 -12.08 2.55 2.79
N PHE A 139 -12.87 2.95 3.79
CA PHE A 139 -14.30 2.71 3.80
C PHE A 139 -15.02 3.37 2.62
N GLU A 140 -14.63 4.57 2.26
CA GLU A 140 -15.15 5.29 1.09
C GLU A 140 -14.83 4.56 -0.21
N ARG A 141 -13.63 4.00 -0.33
CA ARG A 141 -13.24 3.18 -1.50
C ARG A 141 -14.05 1.89 -1.58
N LEU A 142 -14.36 1.27 -0.43
CA LEU A 142 -15.24 0.12 -0.38
C LEU A 142 -16.66 0.49 -0.86
N ILE A 143 -17.19 1.65 -0.41
CA ILE A 143 -18.52 2.11 -0.86
C ILE A 143 -18.50 2.40 -2.37
N LEU A 144 -17.47 3.04 -2.90
CA LEU A 144 -17.32 3.24 -4.35
C LEU A 144 -17.38 1.92 -5.11
N PHE A 145 -16.65 0.91 -4.63
CA PHE A 145 -16.64 -0.42 -5.26
C PHE A 145 -18.01 -1.10 -5.25
N VAL A 146 -18.69 -1.07 -4.10
CA VAL A 146 -19.99 -1.74 -3.93
C VAL A 146 -21.11 -1.02 -4.70
N THR A 147 -21.07 0.30 -4.75
CA THR A 147 -22.12 1.12 -5.40
C THR A 147 -21.86 1.39 -6.88
N GLY A 148 -20.61 1.23 -7.35
CA GLY A 148 -20.22 1.61 -8.70
C GLY A 148 -20.11 3.11 -8.93
N MET A 149 -20.17 3.93 -7.88
CA MET A 149 -19.98 5.38 -7.98
C MET A 149 -18.56 5.72 -8.39
N GLN A 150 -18.39 6.83 -9.13
CA GLN A 150 -17.11 7.24 -9.69
C GLN A 150 -16.41 8.33 -8.90
N ASN A 151 -17.14 9.12 -8.12
CA ASN A 151 -16.61 10.24 -7.38
C ASN A 151 -16.67 9.96 -5.88
N ILE A 152 -15.53 9.98 -5.20
CA ILE A 152 -15.43 9.72 -3.76
C ILE A 152 -16.24 10.71 -2.91
N ARG A 153 -16.50 11.92 -3.41
CA ARG A 153 -17.33 12.90 -2.70
C ARG A 153 -18.77 12.47 -2.57
N ASP A 154 -19.26 11.65 -3.50
CA ASP A 154 -20.65 11.20 -3.53
C ASP A 154 -20.92 10.08 -2.50
N VAL A 155 -19.86 9.52 -1.92
CA VAL A 155 -19.94 8.45 -0.90
C VAL A 155 -19.52 8.91 0.50
N ILE A 156 -19.25 10.20 0.66
CA ILE A 156 -18.91 10.85 1.93
C ILE A 156 -20.06 11.78 2.33
N PRO A 157 -20.65 11.64 3.54
CA PRO A 157 -21.76 12.49 3.97
C PRO A 157 -21.43 13.99 4.00
N PHE A 158 -20.16 14.33 4.36
CA PHE A 158 -19.69 15.72 4.45
C PHE A 158 -18.32 15.85 3.73
N PRO A 159 -18.30 15.83 2.40
CA PRO A 159 -17.05 15.86 1.64
C PRO A 159 -16.39 17.23 1.79
N ARG A 160 -15.08 17.22 2.11
CA ARG A 160 -14.26 18.42 2.19
C ARG A 160 -13.34 18.51 0.98
N THR A 161 -13.24 19.70 0.42
CA THR A 161 -12.34 19.97 -0.71
C THR A 161 -11.49 21.21 -0.41
N PRO A 162 -10.40 21.42 -1.14
CA PRO A 162 -9.63 22.65 -0.99
C PRO A 162 -10.53 23.88 -1.09
N LYS A 163 -10.44 24.78 -0.11
CA LYS A 163 -11.26 26.01 0.02
C LYS A 163 -12.75 25.77 0.31
N CYS A 164 -13.15 24.55 0.61
CA CYS A 164 -14.54 24.23 0.99
C CYS A 164 -14.51 23.26 2.18
N ALA A 165 -14.54 23.82 3.38
CA ALA A 165 -14.62 23.08 4.65
C ALA A 165 -15.74 23.63 5.55
N GLU A 166 -16.73 24.25 4.93
CA GLU A 166 -17.95 24.73 5.61
C GLU A 166 -18.95 23.57 5.78
N PHE A 167 -19.75 23.64 6.83
CA PHE A 167 -20.79 22.67 7.15
C PHE A 167 -22.15 23.17 6.66
#